data_e5c46abaa5c91a94bbe6a5ce66c4a99b
#
_entry.id   e5c46abaa5c91a94bbe6a5ce66c4a99b
#
_cell.length_a   1.000
_cell.length_b   1.000
_cell.length_c   1.000
_cell.angle_alpha   90.00
_cell.angle_beta   90.00
_cell.angle_gamma   90.00
#
_symmetry.space_group_name_H-M   'P 1'
#
loop_
_entity.id
_entity.type
_entity.pdbx_description
1 polymer ?
#
loop_
_entity_poly.entity_id
_entity_poly.type
_entity_poly.pdbx_seq_one_letter_code
_entity_poly.pdbx_strand_id
1 'polypeptide(L)'
;MGALKSFAYPILQRARYAKLISAYEKAKSLPMQENKIFMLSTSKGRLGGNLAAVKNYIEKNSLPFEIEAVTDLGSLSTEQLGARLAQSKFILVDDYEPCVYPLKLRNNQQLVQVWHAMGAFKRFGYG
;
A
#
# COMPACT_ATOMS: atom_id res chain seq x y z
N MET A 1 -4.69 6.21 29.33
CA MET A 1 -4.58 6.69 27.98
C MET A 1 -4.40 5.65 26.96
N GLY A 2 -3.55 4.68 27.20
CA GLY A 2 -3.30 3.66 26.20
C GLY A 2 -4.54 2.95 25.71
N ALA A 3 -5.40 2.54 26.63
CA ALA A 3 -6.58 1.80 26.25
C ALA A 3 -7.54 2.65 25.42
N LEU A 4 -7.72 3.90 25.79
CA LEU A 4 -8.60 4.77 25.06
C LEU A 4 -8.03 5.06 23.69
N LYS A 5 -6.72 5.25 23.62
CA LYS A 5 -6.09 5.51 22.36
C LYS A 5 -6.21 4.35 21.43
N SER A 6 -5.98 3.14 21.88
CA SER A 6 -6.09 1.99 20.99
C SER A 6 -7.51 1.72 20.57
N PHE A 7 -8.49 2.12 21.39
CA PHE A 7 -9.85 1.89 21.03
C PHE A 7 -10.32 2.91 20.00
N ALA A 8 -9.89 4.17 20.12
CA ALA A 8 -10.33 5.23 19.21
C ALA A 8 -9.52 5.27 17.93
N TYR A 9 -8.32 4.73 17.93
CA TYR A 9 -7.44 4.88 16.78
C TYR A 9 -8.02 4.39 15.46
N PRO A 10 -8.62 3.21 15.39
CA PRO A 10 -9.19 2.77 14.11
C PRO A 10 -10.32 3.67 13.63
N ILE A 11 -11.11 4.22 14.54
CA ILE A 11 -12.19 5.10 14.18
C ILE A 11 -11.64 6.41 13.60
N LEU A 12 -10.59 6.95 14.24
CA LEU A 12 -9.97 8.17 13.76
C LEU A 12 -9.31 7.97 12.41
N GLN A 13 -8.70 6.81 12.20
CA GLN A 13 -8.09 6.50 10.93
C GLN A 13 -9.13 6.46 9.82
N ARG A 14 -10.27 5.83 10.07
CA ARG A 14 -11.31 5.76 9.06
C ARG A 14 -11.86 7.15 8.75
N ALA A 15 -12.04 7.99 9.75
CA ALA A 15 -12.52 9.34 9.52
C ALA A 15 -11.50 10.17 8.73
N ARG A 16 -10.22 10.03 9.06
CA ARG A 16 -9.19 10.79 8.40
C ARG A 16 -9.06 10.43 6.93
N TYR A 17 -9.26 9.18 6.59
CA TYR A 17 -9.10 8.72 5.23
C TYR A 17 -10.42 8.40 4.54
N ALA A 18 -11.50 9.02 5.01
CA ALA A 18 -12.84 8.72 4.50
C ALA A 18 -12.96 8.91 2.99
N LYS A 19 -12.34 9.96 2.45
CA LYS A 19 -12.42 10.19 1.01
C LYS A 19 -11.66 9.13 0.24
N LEU A 20 -10.52 8.72 0.75
CA LEU A 20 -9.74 7.68 0.09
C LEU A 20 -10.48 6.35 0.15
N ILE A 21 -11.05 6.02 1.31
CA ILE A 21 -11.82 4.79 1.46
C ILE A 21 -12.98 4.78 0.47
N SER A 22 -13.68 5.91 0.36
CA SER A 22 -14.79 6.02 -0.56
C SER A 22 -14.36 5.84 -2.02
N ALA A 23 -13.26 6.47 -2.41
CA ALA A 23 -12.74 6.36 -3.76
C ALA A 23 -12.31 4.92 -4.07
N TYR A 24 -11.68 4.26 -3.10
CA TYR A 24 -11.25 2.89 -3.25
C TYR A 24 -12.47 1.96 -3.40
N GLU A 25 -13.50 2.13 -2.55
CA GLU A 25 -14.69 1.29 -2.62
C GLU A 25 -15.42 1.49 -3.94
N LYS A 26 -15.50 2.72 -4.41
CA LYS A 26 -16.15 3.01 -5.66
C LYS A 26 -15.41 2.36 -6.82
N ALA A 27 -14.10 2.37 -6.78
CA ALA A 27 -13.28 1.79 -7.85
C ALA A 27 -13.30 0.27 -7.86
N LYS A 28 -13.87 -0.37 -6.86
CA LYS A 28 -13.99 -1.84 -6.86
C LYS A 28 -14.93 -2.32 -7.95
N SER A 29 -15.70 -1.45 -8.57
CA SER A 29 -16.51 -1.84 -9.71
C SER A 29 -15.64 -2.09 -10.95
N LEU A 30 -14.40 -1.62 -10.94
CA LEU A 30 -13.50 -1.82 -12.06
C LEU A 30 -12.71 -3.12 -11.88
N PRO A 31 -12.30 -3.75 -12.97
CA PRO A 31 -11.55 -4.99 -12.86
C PRO A 31 -10.19 -4.76 -12.19
N MET A 32 -9.76 -5.73 -11.40
CA MET A 32 -8.44 -5.68 -10.81
C MET A 32 -7.43 -6.20 -11.82
N GLN A 33 -6.30 -5.49 -11.93
CA GLN A 33 -5.24 -5.91 -12.82
C GLN A 33 -4.36 -6.91 -12.09
N GLU A 34 -4.41 -8.16 -12.52
CA GLU A 34 -3.78 -9.26 -11.79
C GLU A 34 -2.26 -9.20 -11.77
N ASN A 35 -1.66 -8.49 -12.70
CA ASN A 35 -0.21 -8.37 -12.72
C ASN A 35 0.29 -7.02 -12.23
N LYS A 36 -0.57 -6.22 -11.62
CA LYS A 36 -0.14 -4.88 -11.21
C LYS A 36 0.31 -4.84 -9.78
N ILE A 37 1.48 -4.23 -9.57
CA ILE A 37 2.05 -3.98 -8.26
C ILE A 37 2.08 -2.48 -8.03
N PHE A 38 1.42 -2.03 -6.96
CA PHE A 38 1.46 -0.63 -6.58
C PHE A 38 2.37 -0.52 -5.37
N MET A 39 3.43 0.26 -5.51
CA MET A 39 4.38 0.47 -4.42
C MET A 39 4.20 1.85 -3.84
N LEU A 40 4.03 1.94 -2.53
CA LEU A 40 3.84 3.20 -1.85
C LEU A 40 4.96 3.39 -0.83
N SER A 41 5.74 4.45 -0.99
CA SER A 41 6.88 4.71 -0.15
C SER A 41 7.05 6.21 -0.01
N THR A 42 6.36 6.81 0.95
CA THR A 42 6.26 8.27 1.02
C THR A 42 7.08 8.89 2.15
N SER A 43 7.71 8.09 2.98
CA SER A 43 8.38 8.64 4.16
C SER A 43 9.63 9.44 3.82
N LYS A 44 10.30 9.13 2.74
CA LYS A 44 11.55 9.79 2.36
C LYS A 44 11.52 10.42 0.98
N GLY A 45 10.37 10.46 0.36
CA GLY A 45 10.24 11.03 -0.98
C GLY A 45 10.92 10.22 -2.07
N ARG A 46 11.32 9.00 -1.76
CA ARG A 46 11.94 8.11 -2.75
C ARG A 46 11.60 6.67 -2.37
N LEU A 47 11.74 5.78 -3.31
CA LEU A 47 11.44 4.39 -3.07
C LEU A 47 12.43 3.82 -2.07
N GLY A 48 11.93 3.21 -1.03
CA GLY A 48 12.77 2.58 -0.02
C GLY A 48 13.60 1.43 -0.58
N GLY A 49 14.68 1.10 0.10
CA GLY A 49 15.64 0.12 -0.42
C GLY A 49 15.05 -1.24 -0.73
N ASN A 50 14.17 -1.74 0.13
CA ASN A 50 13.57 -3.06 -0.11
C ASN A 50 12.62 -3.04 -1.30
N LEU A 51 11.82 -1.99 -1.44
CA LEU A 51 10.94 -1.88 -2.60
C LEU A 51 11.73 -1.65 -3.88
N ALA A 52 12.79 -0.86 -3.80
CA ALA A 52 13.66 -0.65 -4.95
C ALA A 52 14.29 -1.96 -5.40
N ALA A 53 14.69 -2.79 -4.46
CA ALA A 53 15.27 -4.09 -4.77
C ALA A 53 14.26 -5.00 -5.47
N VAL A 54 13.01 -5.00 -5.02
CA VAL A 54 11.96 -5.78 -5.65
C VAL A 54 11.72 -5.29 -7.07
N LYS A 55 11.65 -3.98 -7.25
CA LYS A 55 11.42 -3.39 -8.56
C LYS A 55 12.55 -3.75 -9.51
N ASN A 56 13.79 -3.61 -9.04
CA ASN A 56 14.95 -3.94 -9.87
C ASN A 56 14.97 -5.43 -10.24
N TYR A 57 14.62 -6.28 -9.32
CA TYR A 57 14.59 -7.72 -9.59
C TYR A 57 13.57 -8.05 -10.67
N ILE A 58 12.39 -7.46 -10.58
CA ILE A 58 11.33 -7.70 -11.55
C ILE A 58 11.76 -7.19 -12.92
N GLU A 59 12.35 -6.00 -12.97
CA GLU A 59 12.76 -5.41 -14.25
C GLU A 59 13.94 -6.15 -14.86
N LYS A 60 14.91 -6.52 -14.04
CA LYS A 60 16.09 -7.20 -14.53
C LYS A 60 15.75 -8.57 -15.09
N ASN A 61 14.79 -9.24 -14.51
CA ASN A 61 14.41 -10.57 -14.95
C ASN A 61 13.22 -10.57 -15.89
N SER A 62 12.79 -9.40 -16.33
CA SER A 62 11.67 -9.26 -17.26
C SER A 62 10.43 -10.02 -16.81
N LEU A 63 10.13 -9.97 -15.52
CA LEU A 63 8.96 -10.65 -15.01
C LEU A 63 7.69 -9.91 -15.43
N PRO A 64 6.59 -10.62 -15.61
CA PRO A 64 5.38 -10.04 -16.19
C PRO A 64 4.54 -9.23 -15.21
N PHE A 65 5.15 -8.30 -14.53
CA PHE A 65 4.45 -7.42 -13.62
C PHE A 65 4.60 -5.97 -14.05
N GLU A 66 3.52 -5.23 -13.89
CA GLU A 66 3.54 -3.79 -14.13
C GLU A 66 3.66 -3.10 -12.78
N ILE A 67 4.65 -2.25 -12.62
CA ILE A 67 4.91 -1.59 -11.35
C ILE A 67 4.59 -0.12 -11.45
N GLU A 68 3.81 0.37 -10.50
CA GLU A 68 3.59 1.80 -10.33
C GLU A 68 4.11 2.15 -8.95
N ALA A 69 5.07 3.04 -8.86
CA ALA A 69 5.66 3.45 -7.59
C ALA A 69 5.28 4.89 -7.30
N VAL A 70 4.78 5.15 -6.10
CA VAL A 70 4.41 6.50 -5.67
C VAL A 70 5.20 6.83 -4.42
N THR A 71 5.97 7.91 -4.49
CA THR A 71 6.79 8.35 -3.37
C THR A 71 6.31 9.68 -2.80
N ASP A 72 5.26 10.25 -3.38
CA ASP A 72 4.68 11.50 -2.92
C ASP A 72 3.16 11.39 -3.06
N LEU A 73 2.46 11.33 -1.95
CA LEU A 73 1.00 11.23 -2.00
C LEU A 73 0.37 12.44 -2.67
N GLY A 74 1.03 13.58 -2.63
CA GLY A 74 0.49 14.78 -3.29
C GLY A 74 0.53 14.71 -4.80
N SER A 75 1.21 13.72 -5.38
CA SER A 75 1.27 13.60 -6.82
C SER A 75 -0.01 13.04 -7.43
N LEU A 76 -0.91 12.49 -6.62
CA LEU A 76 -2.17 11.95 -7.10
C LEU A 76 -3.33 12.58 -6.32
N SER A 77 -4.46 12.73 -6.97
CA SER A 77 -5.66 13.10 -6.25
C SER A 77 -6.12 11.91 -5.41
N THR A 78 -6.98 12.17 -4.44
CA THR A 78 -7.53 11.12 -3.60
C THR A 78 -8.28 10.09 -4.44
N GLU A 79 -9.02 10.55 -5.44
CA GLU A 79 -9.74 9.64 -6.33
C GLU A 79 -8.80 8.80 -7.16
N GLN A 80 -7.73 9.42 -7.65
CA GLN A 80 -6.73 8.68 -8.43
C GLN A 80 -6.05 7.63 -7.57
N LEU A 81 -5.66 8.00 -6.36
CA LEU A 81 -5.00 7.06 -5.46
C LEU A 81 -5.92 5.90 -5.12
N GLY A 82 -7.17 6.19 -4.78
CA GLY A 82 -8.13 5.14 -4.47
C GLY A 82 -8.34 4.19 -5.63
N ALA A 83 -8.47 4.73 -6.83
CA ALA A 83 -8.67 3.91 -8.01
C ALA A 83 -7.44 3.02 -8.31
N ARG A 84 -6.24 3.60 -8.20
CA ARG A 84 -5.02 2.84 -8.45
C ARG A 84 -4.83 1.72 -7.45
N LEU A 85 -5.13 2.00 -6.18
CA LEU A 85 -5.05 0.99 -5.14
C LEU A 85 -6.06 -0.13 -5.39
N ALA A 86 -7.30 0.22 -5.75
CA ALA A 86 -8.34 -0.80 -5.97
C ALA A 86 -8.05 -1.68 -7.17
N GLN A 87 -7.35 -1.16 -8.16
CA GLN A 87 -7.09 -1.92 -9.37
C GLN A 87 -5.79 -2.70 -9.34
N SER A 88 -5.03 -2.61 -8.27
CA SER A 88 -3.74 -3.29 -8.19
C SER A 88 -3.87 -4.58 -7.39
N LYS A 89 -3.43 -5.68 -7.95
CA LYS A 89 -3.44 -6.96 -7.27
C LYS A 89 -2.58 -6.93 -6.02
N PHE A 90 -1.41 -6.30 -6.12
CA PHE A 90 -0.47 -6.25 -5.01
C PHE A 90 -0.22 -4.80 -4.60
N ILE A 91 -0.32 -4.53 -3.32
CA ILE A 91 0.02 -3.23 -2.76
C ILE A 91 1.21 -3.48 -1.83
N LEU A 92 2.35 -2.93 -2.17
CA LEU A 92 3.56 -3.09 -1.37
C LEU A 92 3.90 -1.75 -0.74
N VAL A 93 4.11 -1.75 0.56
CA VAL A 93 4.48 -0.54 1.28
C VAL A 93 5.73 -0.82 2.09
N ASP A 94 6.57 0.20 2.25
CA ASP A 94 7.65 0.12 3.20
C ASP A 94 7.29 1.05 4.34
N ASP A 95 7.90 0.88 5.46
CA ASP A 95 7.56 1.64 6.64
C ASP A 95 6.04 1.63 6.88
N TYR A 96 5.55 2.60 7.59
CA TYR A 96 4.14 2.68 7.93
C TYR A 96 3.45 3.66 7.01
N GLU A 97 2.50 3.17 6.23
CA GLU A 97 1.69 3.99 5.33
C GLU A 97 0.26 3.93 5.82
N PRO A 98 -0.13 4.80 6.73
CA PRO A 98 -1.42 4.64 7.43
C PRO A 98 -2.64 4.72 6.53
N CYS A 99 -2.54 5.32 5.37
CA CYS A 99 -3.72 5.48 4.51
C CYS A 99 -4.22 4.16 3.95
N VAL A 100 -3.39 3.11 3.90
CA VAL A 100 -3.84 1.85 3.31
C VAL A 100 -4.48 0.90 4.32
N TYR A 101 -4.21 1.08 5.61
CA TYR A 101 -4.70 0.12 6.58
C TYR A 101 -6.21 0.13 6.80
N PRO A 102 -6.93 1.23 6.67
CA PRO A 102 -8.38 1.17 6.81
C PRO A 102 -9.10 0.65 5.57
N LEU A 103 -8.38 0.34 4.51
CA LEU A 103 -9.02 -0.16 3.30
C LEU A 103 -9.42 -1.62 3.47
N LYS A 104 -10.59 -1.97 2.97
CA LYS A 104 -11.04 -3.36 3.00
C LYS A 104 -10.62 -3.98 1.68
N LEU A 105 -9.63 -4.85 1.72
CA LEU A 105 -9.06 -5.40 0.51
C LEU A 105 -10.07 -6.24 -0.28
N ARG A 106 -9.88 -6.26 -1.58
CA ARG A 106 -10.68 -7.10 -2.46
C ARG A 106 -10.26 -8.55 -2.30
N ASN A 107 -11.11 -9.48 -2.75
CA ASN A 107 -10.74 -10.88 -2.77
C ASN A 107 -9.50 -11.04 -3.64
N ASN A 108 -8.53 -11.78 -3.16
CA ASN A 108 -7.29 -12.04 -3.86
C ASN A 108 -6.36 -10.83 -4.00
N GLN A 109 -6.69 -9.71 -3.40
CA GLN A 109 -5.78 -8.57 -3.35
C GLN A 109 -4.88 -8.72 -2.13
N GLN A 110 -3.62 -8.35 -2.26
CA GLN A 110 -2.67 -8.52 -1.17
C GLN A 110 -1.98 -7.23 -0.82
N LEU A 111 -1.90 -6.95 0.47
CA LEU A 111 -1.15 -5.82 0.99
C LEU A 111 0.05 -6.39 1.73
N VAL A 112 1.25 -6.03 1.30
CA VAL A 112 2.49 -6.53 1.89
C VAL A 112 3.28 -5.36 2.42
N GLN A 113 3.64 -5.41 3.69
CA GLN A 113 4.50 -4.40 4.28
C GLN A 113 5.91 -4.93 4.33
N VAL A 114 6.84 -4.18 3.75
CA VAL A 114 8.23 -4.57 3.70
C VAL A 114 9.00 -3.64 4.60
N TRP A 115 9.67 -4.18 5.61
CA TRP A 115 10.40 -3.34 6.53
C TRP A 115 11.76 -3.00 5.94
N HIS A 116 12.25 -1.81 6.22
CA HIS A 116 13.52 -1.40 5.68
C HIS A 116 14.67 -1.66 6.63
N ALA A 117 14.40 -2.01 7.85
CA ALA A 117 15.43 -2.18 8.84
C ALA A 117 16.22 -3.46 8.63
N MET A 118 17.47 -3.44 9.01
CA MET A 118 18.26 -4.61 8.94
C MET A 118 17.66 -5.69 9.76
N GLY A 119 17.73 -6.89 9.31
CA GLY A 119 17.18 -8.03 10.01
C GLY A 119 15.69 -8.10 9.99
N ALA A 120 15.10 -7.31 9.19
CA ALA A 120 13.67 -7.23 9.18
C ALA A 120 12.98 -8.41 8.64
N PHE A 121 13.70 -9.33 8.15
CA PHE A 121 13.05 -10.43 7.67
C PHE A 121 12.62 -11.32 8.71
N LYS A 122 12.74 -11.05 9.93
CA LYS A 122 12.35 -11.90 10.85
C LYS A 122 11.05 -12.04 10.75
N ARG A 123 10.42 -12.66 10.73
CA ARG A 123 9.26 -13.24 10.68
C ARG A 123 8.19 -12.60 11.29
N PHE A 124 7.95 -11.42 11.20
CA PHE A 124 6.87 -10.80 11.66
C PHE A 124 5.67 -11.47 11.35
N GLY A 125 5.13 -12.02 12.16
CA GLY A 125 3.88 -12.56 11.91
C GLY A 125 3.92 -13.75 11.09
N TYR A 126 5.03 -14.15 10.63
CA TYR A 126 5.01 -15.30 9.96
C TYR A 126 5.62 -16.26 10.77
N GLY A 127 5.68 -16.18 11.67
CA GLY A 127 5.95 -17.17 12.45
C GLY A 127 7.05 -17.92 12.36
#